data_a978bbc4d0d1e3a528ed842e97eb7049
#
_entry.id   a978bbc4d0d1e3a528ed842e97eb7049
#
_cell.length_a   1.000
_cell.length_b   1.000
_cell.length_c   1.000
_cell.angle_alpha   90.00
_cell.angle_beta   90.00
_cell.angle_gamma   90.00
#
_symmetry.space_group_name_H-M   'P 1'
#
loop_
_entity.id
_entity.type
_entity.pdbx_description
1 polymer ?
#
loop_
_entity_poly.entity_id
_entity_poly.type
_entity_poly.pdbx_seq_one_letter_code
_entity_poly.pdbx_strand_id
1 'polypeptide(L)'
;VSQATIETTETIDATARRLQDRVLGFIAAPSSSDFDSLALDVHGYQYRSNPAYRRFVDRLGEPSPSSWRDIPAVPAEAFRMSELACGPAERVYRSSGTTAGPDRRAHHHVPDVAVYRAAALAGFARAVLPKGVRRRFLVAAPERASHPQSSLGEMVSWLRELYDDDSVPSFLGSDGVDLERFAHVLERVGNGAPVVILAVTSALLRLVDWAEARGRRFVLPSGSLVVDTGGCKGYERDLARADILARYRHVLGTAPENVVNEYGMTELGSQLYARGDGPLRPPPWLRVAAVDLATGRDVPNGEVGCLRFFDLANLGSVLAFQTEDVGRVRDGGIELLGRAPGAVTRGCSLLVGDGRA
;
A
#
# COMPACT_ATOMS: atom_id res chain seq x y z
N VAL A 1 21.07 9.12 -33.53
CA VAL A 1 19.72 9.10 -32.96
C VAL A 1 18.82 9.80 -33.98
N SER A 2 17.83 9.06 -34.55
CA SER A 2 16.95 9.56 -35.62
C SER A 2 15.98 10.63 -35.07
N GLN A 3 15.63 11.64 -35.87
CA GLN A 3 14.69 12.70 -35.55
C GLN A 3 13.32 12.12 -35.10
N ALA A 4 12.88 11.03 -35.71
CA ALA A 4 11.67 10.30 -35.32
C ALA A 4 11.71 9.74 -33.88
N THR A 5 12.88 9.34 -33.38
CA THR A 5 13.06 8.82 -32.00
C THR A 5 12.97 9.97 -31.00
N ILE A 6 13.48 11.15 -31.33
CA ILE A 6 13.42 12.33 -30.47
C ILE A 6 11.98 12.85 -30.36
N GLU A 7 11.27 12.99 -31.49
CA GLU A 7 9.84 13.42 -31.51
C GLU A 7 8.94 12.46 -30.75
N THR A 8 9.17 11.14 -30.82
CA THR A 8 8.42 10.13 -30.08
C THR A 8 8.65 10.26 -28.56
N THR A 9 9.90 10.49 -28.14
CA THR A 9 10.26 10.62 -26.73
C THR A 9 9.66 11.88 -26.11
N GLU A 10 9.73 13.04 -26.80
CA GLU A 10 9.11 14.29 -26.34
C GLU A 10 7.58 14.20 -26.25
N THR A 11 6.93 13.49 -27.18
CA THR A 11 5.48 13.26 -27.16
C THR A 11 5.05 12.35 -26.00
N ILE A 12 5.82 11.31 -25.70
CA ILE A 12 5.57 10.41 -24.55
C ILE A 12 5.69 11.20 -23.25
N ASP A 13 6.72 12.01 -23.10
CA ASP A 13 6.95 12.81 -21.89
C ASP A 13 5.81 13.83 -21.66
N ALA A 14 5.34 14.52 -22.70
CA ALA A 14 4.20 15.43 -22.62
C ALA A 14 2.89 14.72 -22.26
N THR A 15 2.68 13.47 -22.74
CA THR A 15 1.52 12.65 -22.38
C THR A 15 1.60 12.22 -20.92
N ALA A 16 2.76 11.77 -20.45
CA ALA A 16 3.00 11.40 -19.06
C ALA A 16 2.67 12.56 -18.11
N ARG A 17 3.17 13.74 -18.37
CA ARG A 17 2.90 14.95 -17.56
C ARG A 17 1.42 15.30 -17.50
N ARG A 18 0.72 15.32 -18.63
CA ARG A 18 -0.73 15.59 -18.66
C ARG A 18 -1.54 14.55 -17.88
N LEU A 19 -1.17 13.27 -17.95
CA LEU A 19 -1.83 12.23 -17.17
C LEU A 19 -1.53 12.37 -15.69
N GLN A 20 -0.28 12.69 -15.34
CA GLN A 20 0.11 12.96 -13.97
C GLN A 20 -0.69 14.09 -13.36
N ASP A 21 -0.83 15.22 -14.06
CA ASP A 21 -1.63 16.37 -13.62
C ASP A 21 -3.10 15.97 -13.40
N ARG A 22 -3.67 15.16 -14.31
CA ARG A 22 -5.04 14.65 -14.18
C ARG A 22 -5.19 13.71 -12.99
N VAL A 23 -4.25 12.78 -12.78
CA VAL A 23 -4.27 11.87 -11.63
C VAL A 23 -4.11 12.63 -10.33
N LEU A 24 -3.19 13.59 -10.25
CA LEU A 24 -3.03 14.46 -9.08
C LEU A 24 -4.28 15.31 -8.81
N GLY A 25 -4.90 15.85 -9.86
CA GLY A 25 -6.17 16.57 -9.76
C GLY A 25 -7.30 15.67 -9.25
N PHE A 26 -7.39 14.43 -9.73
CA PHE A 26 -8.37 13.46 -9.26
C PHE A 26 -8.13 13.05 -7.79
N ILE A 27 -6.87 12.85 -7.36
CA ILE A 27 -6.53 12.55 -5.96
C ILE A 27 -6.94 13.72 -5.06
N ALA A 28 -6.72 14.97 -5.49
CA ALA A 28 -7.05 16.17 -4.72
C ALA A 28 -8.57 16.39 -4.61
N ALA A 29 -9.32 16.14 -5.68
CA ALA A 29 -10.76 16.35 -5.76
C ALA A 29 -11.45 15.20 -6.55
N PRO A 30 -11.66 14.03 -5.91
CA PRO A 30 -12.19 12.87 -6.59
C PRO A 30 -13.64 13.08 -7.05
N SER A 31 -13.93 12.70 -8.31
CA SER A 31 -15.25 12.60 -8.91
C SER A 31 -15.59 11.15 -9.24
N SER A 32 -16.80 10.71 -8.99
CA SER A 32 -17.19 9.33 -9.26
C SER A 32 -17.26 8.97 -10.75
N SER A 33 -17.43 9.97 -11.63
CA SER A 33 -17.58 9.79 -13.09
C SER A 33 -16.25 9.66 -13.84
N ASP A 34 -15.13 10.07 -13.26
CA ASP A 34 -13.89 10.27 -14.01
C ASP A 34 -12.90 9.13 -13.91
N PHE A 35 -13.10 8.19 -12.95
CA PHE A 35 -12.18 7.07 -12.75
C PHE A 35 -12.03 6.20 -13.99
N ASP A 36 -13.13 5.81 -14.63
CA ASP A 36 -13.10 4.90 -15.78
C ASP A 36 -12.31 5.47 -16.96
N SER A 37 -12.61 6.70 -17.36
CA SER A 37 -11.90 7.36 -18.45
C SER A 37 -10.43 7.55 -18.14
N LEU A 38 -10.11 7.95 -16.90
CA LEU A 38 -8.72 8.15 -16.47
C LEU A 38 -7.95 6.83 -16.40
N ALA A 39 -8.58 5.74 -15.93
CA ALA A 39 -7.98 4.42 -15.90
C ALA A 39 -7.66 3.88 -17.31
N LEU A 40 -8.58 4.08 -18.27
CA LEU A 40 -8.35 3.71 -19.67
C LEU A 40 -7.21 4.54 -20.30
N ASP A 41 -7.15 5.83 -20.03
CA ASP A 41 -6.05 6.68 -20.52
C ASP A 41 -4.70 6.27 -19.93
N VAL A 42 -4.66 5.96 -18.62
CA VAL A 42 -3.46 5.43 -17.93
C VAL A 42 -3.04 4.09 -18.51
N HIS A 43 -3.99 3.16 -18.72
CA HIS A 43 -3.72 1.90 -19.40
C HIS A 43 -3.11 2.11 -20.78
N GLY A 44 -3.71 2.97 -21.61
CA GLY A 44 -3.21 3.28 -22.94
C GLY A 44 -1.79 3.88 -22.94
N TYR A 45 -1.47 4.72 -21.95
CA TYR A 45 -0.13 5.24 -21.74
C TYR A 45 0.85 4.12 -21.35
N GLN A 46 0.47 3.28 -20.36
CA GLN A 46 1.31 2.16 -19.88
C GLN A 46 1.55 1.12 -20.99
N TYR A 47 0.53 0.79 -21.79
CA TYR A 47 0.68 -0.08 -22.96
C TYR A 47 1.72 0.45 -23.95
N ARG A 48 1.75 1.76 -24.21
CA ARG A 48 2.75 2.35 -25.12
C ARG A 48 4.14 2.47 -24.53
N SER A 49 4.24 2.77 -23.22
CA SER A 49 5.49 3.22 -22.57
C SER A 49 6.16 2.16 -21.70
N ASN A 50 5.45 1.07 -21.31
CA ASN A 50 6.01 -0.02 -20.52
C ASN A 50 6.18 -1.28 -21.38
N PRO A 51 7.40 -1.60 -21.82
CA PRO A 51 7.64 -2.74 -22.74
C PRO A 51 7.22 -4.09 -22.14
N ALA A 52 7.39 -4.30 -20.84
CA ALA A 52 7.01 -5.55 -20.19
C ALA A 52 5.48 -5.70 -20.13
N TYR A 53 4.77 -4.62 -19.79
CA TYR A 53 3.32 -4.59 -19.78
C TYR A 53 2.72 -4.77 -21.18
N ARG A 54 3.29 -4.12 -22.19
CA ARG A 54 2.87 -4.31 -23.59
C ARG A 54 2.95 -5.78 -24.00
N ARG A 55 4.11 -6.44 -23.80
CA ARG A 55 4.26 -7.87 -24.13
C ARG A 55 3.23 -8.74 -23.43
N PHE A 56 2.88 -8.42 -22.20
CA PHE A 56 1.85 -9.14 -21.47
C PHE A 56 0.48 -8.98 -22.12
N VAL A 57 0.06 -7.74 -22.41
CA VAL A 57 -1.24 -7.41 -23.02
C VAL A 57 -1.35 -8.04 -24.42
N ASP A 58 -0.30 -7.91 -25.24
CA ASP A 58 -0.28 -8.48 -26.62
C ASP A 58 -0.50 -10.00 -26.62
N ARG A 59 0.07 -10.70 -25.62
CA ARG A 59 -0.09 -12.15 -25.47
C ARG A 59 -1.48 -12.57 -25.00
N LEU A 60 -2.22 -11.69 -24.31
CA LEU A 60 -3.61 -11.94 -23.97
C LEU A 60 -4.57 -11.73 -25.15
N GLY A 61 -4.17 -10.99 -26.18
CA GLY A 61 -4.98 -10.71 -27.35
C GLY A 61 -6.13 -9.71 -27.13
N GLU A 62 -6.14 -8.97 -26.03
CA GLU A 62 -7.18 -8.00 -25.67
C GLU A 62 -6.58 -6.61 -25.36
N PRO A 63 -6.04 -5.89 -26.35
CA PRO A 63 -5.35 -4.63 -26.10
C PRO A 63 -6.26 -3.42 -25.82
N SER A 64 -7.57 -3.50 -26.05
CA SER A 64 -8.51 -2.36 -26.00
C SER A 64 -9.66 -2.59 -25.01
N PRO A 65 -9.43 -2.38 -23.68
CA PRO A 65 -10.48 -2.49 -22.69
C PRO A 65 -11.55 -1.40 -22.90
N SER A 66 -12.82 -1.71 -22.62
CA SER A 66 -13.95 -0.78 -22.67
C SER A 66 -14.30 -0.17 -21.31
N SER A 67 -13.85 -0.79 -20.24
CA SER A 67 -14.02 -0.32 -18.86
C SER A 67 -12.76 -0.59 -18.04
N TRP A 68 -12.65 0.03 -16.87
CA TRP A 68 -11.53 -0.24 -15.96
C TRP A 68 -11.43 -1.72 -15.55
N ARG A 69 -12.55 -2.44 -15.52
CA ARG A 69 -12.60 -3.87 -15.14
C ARG A 69 -11.95 -4.77 -16.18
N ASP A 70 -11.96 -4.34 -17.44
CA ASP A 70 -11.40 -5.09 -18.58
C ASP A 70 -9.90 -4.84 -18.73
N ILE A 71 -9.31 -3.90 -17.97
CA ILE A 71 -7.87 -3.62 -18.03
C ILE A 71 -7.09 -4.86 -17.61
N PRO A 72 -6.19 -5.38 -18.46
CA PRO A 72 -5.40 -6.55 -18.17
C PRO A 72 -4.55 -6.36 -16.90
N ALA A 73 -4.77 -7.23 -15.91
CA ALA A 73 -4.06 -7.18 -14.64
C ALA A 73 -2.88 -8.15 -14.63
N VAL A 74 -1.67 -7.63 -14.44
CA VAL A 74 -0.48 -8.49 -14.29
C VAL A 74 -0.54 -9.24 -12.95
N PRO A 75 0.00 -10.47 -12.86
CA PRO A 75 0.22 -11.10 -11.56
C PRO A 75 1.16 -10.26 -10.69
N ALA A 76 0.92 -10.15 -9.38
CA ALA A 76 1.83 -9.44 -8.48
C ALA A 76 3.27 -9.99 -8.52
N GLU A 77 3.44 -11.27 -8.86
CA GLU A 77 4.76 -11.87 -9.09
C GLU A 77 5.54 -11.22 -10.23
N ALA A 78 4.88 -10.55 -11.17
CA ALA A 78 5.51 -9.83 -12.25
C ALA A 78 6.52 -8.77 -11.77
N PHE A 79 6.26 -8.16 -10.62
CA PHE A 79 7.16 -7.20 -9.99
C PHE A 79 8.48 -7.82 -9.49
N ARG A 80 8.55 -9.15 -9.43
CA ARG A 80 9.82 -9.88 -9.15
C ARG A 80 10.56 -10.30 -10.41
N MET A 81 9.82 -10.48 -11.51
CA MET A 81 10.31 -11.11 -12.72
C MET A 81 10.67 -10.09 -13.81
N SER A 82 10.14 -8.88 -13.72
CA SER A 82 10.26 -7.89 -14.79
C SER A 82 10.33 -6.48 -14.21
N GLU A 83 11.07 -5.62 -14.89
CA GLU A 83 10.98 -4.18 -14.66
C GLU A 83 9.69 -3.65 -15.28
N LEU A 84 8.72 -3.36 -14.41
CA LEU A 84 7.42 -2.81 -14.79
C LEU A 84 7.45 -1.28 -14.62
N ALA A 85 7.99 -0.57 -15.60
CA ALA A 85 8.14 0.88 -15.57
C ALA A 85 7.91 1.52 -16.93
N CYS A 86 7.32 2.71 -16.92
CA CYS A 86 7.08 3.54 -18.11
C CYS A 86 8.27 4.45 -18.44
N GLY A 87 9.36 4.37 -17.70
CA GLY A 87 10.57 5.18 -17.87
C GLY A 87 11.58 4.90 -16.75
N PRO A 88 12.72 5.60 -16.74
CA PRO A 88 13.73 5.44 -15.69
C PRO A 88 13.12 5.70 -14.30
N ALA A 89 13.40 4.82 -13.35
CA ALA A 89 12.85 4.93 -12.01
C ALA A 89 13.59 5.99 -11.16
N GLU A 90 12.85 6.92 -10.58
CA GLU A 90 13.35 7.81 -9.51
C GLU A 90 13.59 7.02 -8.23
N ARG A 91 12.71 6.05 -7.94
CA ARG A 91 12.80 5.15 -6.78
C ARG A 91 12.53 3.71 -7.19
N VAL A 92 13.21 2.79 -6.51
CA VAL A 92 12.92 1.35 -6.59
C VAL A 92 12.64 0.86 -5.18
N TYR A 93 11.36 0.56 -4.90
CA TYR A 93 10.98 -0.04 -3.63
C TYR A 93 11.09 -1.55 -3.70
N ARG A 94 11.43 -2.18 -2.56
CA ARG A 94 11.61 -3.62 -2.44
C ARG A 94 10.73 -4.19 -1.32
N SER A 95 10.10 -5.31 -1.59
CA SER A 95 9.35 -6.02 -0.56
C SER A 95 10.29 -6.57 0.53
N SER A 96 9.78 -6.76 1.75
CA SER A 96 10.58 -7.23 2.91
C SER A 96 11.22 -8.61 2.72
N GLY A 97 10.72 -9.42 1.79
CA GLY A 97 11.32 -10.72 1.43
C GLY A 97 11.24 -11.81 2.49
N THR A 98 10.45 -11.60 3.56
CA THR A 98 10.37 -12.50 4.72
C THR A 98 9.86 -13.91 4.40
N THR A 99 9.18 -14.10 3.26
CA THR A 99 8.53 -15.38 2.91
C THR A 99 9.33 -16.20 1.89
N ALA A 100 10.28 -15.62 1.15
CA ALA A 100 10.88 -16.29 -0.01
C ALA A 100 12.39 -16.07 -0.21
N GLY A 101 13.07 -15.40 0.73
CA GLY A 101 14.51 -15.09 0.65
C GLY A 101 14.82 -13.81 -0.13
N PRO A 102 16.07 -13.30 -0.04
CA PRO A 102 16.48 -12.01 -0.60
C PRO A 102 16.37 -11.93 -2.13
N ASP A 103 16.60 -13.03 -2.85
CA ASP A 103 16.58 -13.08 -4.31
C ASP A 103 15.15 -13.12 -4.92
N ARG A 104 14.14 -13.17 -4.07
CA ARG A 104 12.72 -13.25 -4.46
C ARG A 104 11.89 -12.04 -4.05
N ARG A 105 12.53 -10.89 -3.83
CA ARG A 105 11.83 -9.65 -3.49
C ARG A 105 11.16 -9.04 -4.72
N ALA A 106 9.95 -8.53 -4.55
CA ALA A 106 9.32 -7.70 -5.55
C ALA A 106 10.05 -6.35 -5.63
N HIS A 107 10.17 -5.80 -6.84
CA HIS A 107 10.74 -4.49 -7.11
C HIS A 107 9.69 -3.62 -7.78
N HIS A 108 9.30 -2.54 -7.12
CA HIS A 108 8.41 -1.55 -7.71
C HIS A 108 9.25 -0.37 -8.20
N HIS A 109 9.37 -0.26 -9.50
CA HIS A 109 10.07 0.82 -10.18
C HIS A 109 9.10 2.00 -10.34
N VAL A 110 9.38 3.10 -9.66
CA VAL A 110 8.55 4.31 -9.65
C VAL A 110 9.30 5.44 -10.34
N PRO A 111 8.92 5.80 -11.57
CA PRO A 111 9.57 6.87 -12.34
C PRO A 111 9.40 8.27 -11.72
N ASP A 112 8.28 8.51 -11.03
CA ASP A 112 8.01 9.76 -10.32
C ASP A 112 7.22 9.47 -9.04
N VAL A 113 7.76 9.87 -7.91
CA VAL A 113 7.13 9.64 -6.59
C VAL A 113 6.02 10.63 -6.24
N ALA A 114 5.81 11.69 -7.03
CA ALA A 114 4.86 12.74 -6.70
C ALA A 114 3.43 12.20 -6.58
N VAL A 115 3.02 11.29 -7.47
CA VAL A 115 1.68 10.67 -7.44
C VAL A 115 1.53 9.77 -6.21
N TYR A 116 2.53 8.94 -5.91
CA TYR A 116 2.54 8.10 -4.71
C TYR A 116 2.46 8.96 -3.44
N ARG A 117 3.26 10.03 -3.35
CA ARG A 117 3.23 10.96 -2.22
C ARG A 117 1.85 11.60 -2.06
N ALA A 118 1.26 12.09 -3.15
CA ALA A 118 -0.07 12.69 -3.12
C ALA A 118 -1.14 11.70 -2.65
N ALA A 119 -1.13 10.46 -3.16
CA ALA A 119 -2.04 9.40 -2.78
C ALA A 119 -1.90 9.04 -1.29
N ALA A 120 -0.68 8.84 -0.79
CA ALA A 120 -0.41 8.50 0.60
C ALA A 120 -0.90 9.60 1.55
N LEU A 121 -0.57 10.88 1.28
CA LEU A 121 -0.99 12.00 2.12
C LEU A 121 -2.50 12.24 2.07
N ALA A 122 -3.13 12.15 0.89
CA ALA A 122 -4.57 12.30 0.75
C ALA A 122 -5.35 11.13 1.38
N GLY A 123 -4.85 9.90 1.25
CA GLY A 123 -5.40 8.71 1.88
C GLY A 123 -5.39 8.82 3.41
N PHE A 124 -4.25 9.19 3.98
CA PHE A 124 -4.09 9.41 5.42
C PHE A 124 -4.98 10.54 5.93
N ALA A 125 -5.06 11.66 5.19
CA ALA A 125 -5.93 12.79 5.55
C ALA A 125 -7.42 12.41 5.63
N ARG A 126 -7.86 11.50 4.77
CA ARG A 126 -9.26 11.03 4.72
C ARG A 126 -9.58 10.02 5.83
N ALA A 127 -8.63 9.17 6.17
CA ALA A 127 -8.87 8.01 7.04
C ALA A 127 -8.43 8.22 8.48
N VAL A 128 -7.39 9.00 8.72
CA VAL A 128 -6.71 9.07 10.02
C VAL A 128 -6.77 10.47 10.60
N LEU A 129 -6.08 11.43 10.00
CA LEU A 129 -5.89 12.75 10.57
C LEU A 129 -6.09 13.83 9.49
N PRO A 130 -7.09 14.72 9.65
CA PRO A 130 -7.38 15.75 8.66
C PRO A 130 -6.15 16.62 8.33
N LYS A 131 -6.08 17.11 7.09
CA LYS A 131 -5.01 18.01 6.63
C LYS A 131 -4.96 19.26 7.52
N GLY A 132 -3.74 19.64 7.90
CA GLY A 132 -3.49 20.80 8.75
C GLY A 132 -3.52 20.52 10.27
N VAL A 133 -3.99 19.33 10.68
CA VAL A 133 -3.92 18.92 12.08
C VAL A 133 -2.56 18.28 12.33
N ARG A 134 -1.79 18.81 13.27
CA ARG A 134 -0.50 18.23 13.69
C ARG A 134 -0.65 17.51 15.02
N ARG A 135 0.13 16.49 15.23
CA ARG A 135 0.19 15.67 16.46
C ARG A 135 1.62 15.17 16.66
N ARG A 136 1.97 14.88 17.88
CA ARG A 136 3.20 14.10 18.17
C ARG A 136 3.02 12.69 17.64
N PHE A 137 3.97 12.23 16.81
CA PHE A 137 4.02 10.86 16.31
C PHE A 137 4.98 10.02 17.15
N LEU A 138 4.50 8.86 17.60
CA LEU A 138 5.27 7.82 18.23
C LEU A 138 5.42 6.68 17.22
N VAL A 139 6.58 6.62 16.56
CA VAL A 139 6.77 5.75 15.39
C VAL A 139 7.53 4.49 15.77
N ALA A 140 6.96 3.31 15.46
CA ALA A 140 7.63 2.01 15.49
C ALA A 140 7.43 1.27 14.15
N ALA A 141 7.83 1.94 13.08
CA ALA A 141 7.76 1.48 11.69
C ALA A 141 9.04 1.89 10.96
N PRO A 142 9.35 1.28 9.79
CA PRO A 142 10.44 1.75 8.94
C PRO A 142 10.31 3.23 8.60
N GLU A 143 11.44 3.92 8.46
CA GLU A 143 11.54 5.28 7.95
C GLU A 143 12.56 5.30 6.79
N ARG A 144 12.44 6.29 5.88
CA ARG A 144 13.32 6.43 4.69
C ARG A 144 14.80 6.41 5.08
N ALA A 145 15.17 7.08 6.16
CA ALA A 145 16.57 7.19 6.59
C ALA A 145 17.19 5.83 6.94
N SER A 146 16.42 4.93 7.57
CA SER A 146 16.89 3.60 7.99
C SER A 146 16.56 2.50 6.95
N HIS A 147 15.52 2.70 6.14
CA HIS A 147 15.02 1.73 5.17
C HIS A 147 14.73 2.41 3.81
N PRO A 148 15.75 2.85 3.06
CA PRO A 148 15.57 3.68 1.86
C PRO A 148 14.86 2.99 0.70
N GLN A 149 14.75 1.66 0.74
CA GLN A 149 14.04 0.87 -0.27
C GLN A 149 12.63 0.42 0.18
N SER A 150 12.16 0.91 1.33
CA SER A 150 10.83 0.60 1.84
C SER A 150 9.81 1.64 1.38
N SER A 151 8.78 1.24 0.63
CA SER A 151 7.66 2.12 0.30
C SER A 151 6.92 2.59 1.56
N LEU A 152 6.75 1.71 2.55
CA LEU A 152 6.22 2.08 3.86
C LEU A 152 7.11 3.12 4.54
N GLY A 153 8.45 2.95 4.52
CA GLY A 153 9.38 3.90 5.11
C GLY A 153 9.34 5.27 4.46
N GLU A 154 9.14 5.31 3.14
CA GLU A 154 8.93 6.54 2.39
C GLU A 154 7.63 7.24 2.83
N MET A 155 6.51 6.51 2.87
CA MET A 155 5.21 7.02 3.33
C MET A 155 5.29 7.55 4.76
N VAL A 156 5.84 6.80 5.70
CA VAL A 156 5.98 7.21 7.12
C VAL A 156 6.77 8.52 7.22
N SER A 157 7.84 8.66 6.43
CA SER A 157 8.64 9.89 6.43
C SER A 157 7.84 11.10 5.93
N TRP A 158 7.05 10.96 4.85
CA TRP A 158 6.17 12.04 4.39
C TRP A 158 5.07 12.39 5.38
N LEU A 159 4.51 11.40 6.07
CA LEU A 159 3.50 11.63 7.10
C LEU A 159 4.09 12.42 8.26
N ARG A 160 5.31 12.08 8.70
CA ARG A 160 6.00 12.84 9.75
C ARG A 160 6.32 14.27 9.32
N GLU A 161 6.86 14.45 8.12
CA GLU A 161 7.15 15.79 7.57
C GLU A 161 5.92 16.71 7.62
N LEU A 162 4.73 16.17 7.34
CA LEU A 162 3.50 16.96 7.26
C LEU A 162 2.72 17.07 8.57
N TYR A 163 2.68 16.00 9.36
CA TYR A 163 1.75 15.88 10.50
C TYR A 163 2.44 15.84 11.87
N ASP A 164 3.76 15.49 11.95
CA ASP A 164 4.47 15.41 13.23
C ASP A 164 4.83 16.81 13.74
N ASP A 165 4.53 17.10 14.99
CA ASP A 165 4.85 18.35 15.67
C ASP A 165 6.02 18.22 16.65
N ASP A 166 6.55 16.99 16.86
CA ASP A 166 7.64 16.72 17.79
C ASP A 166 8.46 15.51 17.31
N SER A 167 9.61 15.76 16.74
CA SER A 167 10.48 14.76 16.10
C SER A 167 11.08 13.73 17.06
N VAL A 168 10.24 12.96 17.76
CA VAL A 168 10.72 11.80 18.56
C VAL A 168 11.31 10.77 17.61
N PRO A 169 12.57 10.33 17.79
CA PRO A 169 13.18 9.30 16.95
C PRO A 169 12.36 8.01 16.97
N SER A 170 12.34 7.29 15.84
CA SER A 170 11.65 6.00 15.74
C SER A 170 12.09 5.04 16.85
N PHE A 171 11.14 4.24 17.33
CA PHE A 171 11.41 3.14 18.27
C PHE A 171 11.85 1.86 17.56
N LEU A 172 11.77 1.81 16.21
CA LEU A 172 12.28 0.70 15.42
C LEU A 172 13.70 0.98 14.95
N GLY A 173 14.65 0.21 15.46
CA GLY A 173 16.06 0.22 15.05
C GLY A 173 16.46 -1.04 14.27
N SER A 174 17.76 -1.19 14.02
CA SER A 174 18.34 -2.39 13.37
C SER A 174 18.10 -3.68 14.17
N ASP A 175 18.08 -3.57 15.50
CA ASP A 175 17.97 -4.70 16.41
C ASP A 175 16.51 -4.99 16.84
N GLY A 176 15.57 -4.31 16.20
CA GLY A 176 14.15 -4.40 16.49
C GLY A 176 13.58 -3.19 17.22
N VAL A 177 12.49 -3.41 17.97
CA VAL A 177 11.79 -2.33 18.69
C VAL A 177 12.43 -2.10 20.04
N ASP A 178 12.79 -0.85 20.33
CA ASP A 178 13.24 -0.40 21.67
C ASP A 178 12.02 -0.26 22.59
N LEU A 179 11.63 -1.39 23.20
CA LEU A 179 10.42 -1.52 24.01
C LEU A 179 10.50 -0.70 25.30
N GLU A 180 11.68 -0.62 25.94
CA GLU A 180 11.90 0.14 27.18
C GLU A 180 11.72 1.64 26.92
N ARG A 181 12.35 2.18 25.89
CA ARG A 181 12.21 3.60 25.51
C ARG A 181 10.78 3.91 25.08
N PHE A 182 10.13 3.00 24.32
CA PHE A 182 8.76 3.19 23.89
C PHE A 182 7.81 3.26 25.09
N ALA A 183 7.91 2.30 26.01
CA ALA A 183 7.13 2.28 27.24
C ALA A 183 7.36 3.53 28.10
N HIS A 184 8.61 3.96 28.26
CA HIS A 184 8.94 5.17 29.01
C HIS A 184 8.28 6.42 28.41
N VAL A 185 8.25 6.54 27.08
CA VAL A 185 7.56 7.67 26.42
C VAL A 185 6.06 7.57 26.61
N LEU A 186 5.45 6.38 26.49
CA LEU A 186 4.01 6.18 26.71
C LEU A 186 3.57 6.55 28.14
N GLU A 187 4.39 6.30 29.14
CA GLU A 187 4.11 6.71 30.53
C GLU A 187 4.05 8.24 30.70
N ARG A 188 4.84 8.96 29.90
CA ARG A 188 4.96 10.41 29.99
C ARG A 188 3.92 11.18 29.19
N VAL A 189 3.27 10.54 28.20
CA VAL A 189 2.23 11.23 27.41
C VAL A 189 0.84 11.23 28.07
N GLY A 190 0.60 10.40 29.08
CA GLY A 190 -0.70 10.08 29.70
C GLY A 190 -1.72 11.22 29.80
N ASN A 191 -1.36 12.36 30.41
CA ASN A 191 -2.26 13.52 30.57
C ASN A 191 -1.94 14.67 29.60
N GLY A 192 -1.14 14.43 28.58
CA GLY A 192 -0.71 15.44 27.61
C GLY A 192 -1.68 15.64 26.45
N ALA A 193 -1.14 16.24 25.37
CA ALA A 193 -1.87 16.38 24.11
C ALA A 193 -2.02 15.01 23.41
N PRO A 194 -3.08 14.85 22.58
CA PRO A 194 -3.29 13.62 21.80
C PRO A 194 -2.09 13.29 20.92
N VAL A 195 -1.74 12.00 20.86
CA VAL A 195 -0.65 11.48 20.04
C VAL A 195 -1.15 10.54 18.94
N VAL A 196 -0.32 10.32 17.91
CA VAL A 196 -0.51 9.26 16.94
C VAL A 196 0.59 8.22 17.14
N ILE A 197 0.22 7.00 17.51
CA ILE A 197 1.12 5.86 17.45
C ILE A 197 1.03 5.30 16.04
N LEU A 198 2.15 5.27 15.29
CA LEU A 198 2.21 4.71 13.94
C LEU A 198 3.27 3.61 13.92
N ALA A 199 2.82 2.36 13.75
CA ALA A 199 3.71 1.24 13.92
C ALA A 199 3.35 0.05 13.02
N VAL A 200 4.31 -0.80 12.73
CA VAL A 200 3.97 -2.12 12.19
C VAL A 200 3.29 -2.95 13.28
N THR A 201 2.27 -3.72 12.90
CA THR A 201 1.43 -4.51 13.83
C THR A 201 2.29 -5.40 14.73
N SER A 202 3.30 -6.07 14.17
CA SER A 202 4.21 -6.91 14.95
C SER A 202 5.02 -6.16 16.02
N ALA A 203 5.37 -4.90 15.79
CA ALA A 203 6.05 -4.06 16.77
C ALA A 203 5.14 -3.70 17.95
N LEU A 204 3.89 -3.35 17.66
CA LEU A 204 2.89 -3.09 18.72
C LEU A 204 2.56 -4.34 19.52
N LEU A 205 2.43 -5.49 18.88
CA LEU A 205 2.17 -6.75 19.57
C LEU A 205 3.34 -7.12 20.50
N ARG A 206 4.58 -6.89 20.10
CA ARG A 206 5.76 -7.07 20.98
C ARG A 206 5.74 -6.12 22.17
N LEU A 207 5.33 -4.86 21.96
CA LEU A 207 5.15 -3.91 23.07
C LEU A 207 4.06 -4.37 24.04
N VAL A 208 2.95 -4.90 23.50
CA VAL A 208 1.84 -5.43 24.29
C VAL A 208 2.29 -6.65 25.11
N ASP A 209 2.98 -7.62 24.50
CA ASP A 209 3.53 -8.80 25.21
C ASP A 209 4.48 -8.37 26.31
N TRP A 210 5.37 -7.42 26.02
CA TRP A 210 6.32 -6.89 26.98
C TRP A 210 5.64 -6.22 28.18
N ALA A 211 4.57 -5.46 27.92
CA ALA A 211 3.81 -4.77 28.96
C ALA A 211 2.99 -5.77 29.82
N GLU A 212 2.29 -6.72 29.18
CA GLU A 212 1.52 -7.76 29.86
C GLU A 212 2.42 -8.61 30.80
N ALA A 213 3.59 -9.01 30.31
CA ALA A 213 4.56 -9.78 31.11
C ALA A 213 5.06 -9.03 32.35
N ARG A 214 4.95 -7.69 32.37
CA ARG A 214 5.37 -6.80 33.47
C ARG A 214 4.21 -6.20 34.27
N GLY A 215 2.96 -6.60 33.94
CA GLY A 215 1.74 -6.03 34.56
C GLY A 215 1.57 -4.54 34.27
N ARG A 216 2.18 -4.02 33.17
CA ARG A 216 2.13 -2.61 32.84
C ARG A 216 0.93 -2.29 31.94
N ARG A 217 0.36 -1.13 32.13
CA ARG A 217 -0.70 -0.55 31.29
C ARG A 217 -0.42 0.93 31.09
N PHE A 218 -0.81 1.42 29.93
CA PHE A 218 -0.67 2.83 29.55
C PHE A 218 -2.06 3.44 29.35
N VAL A 219 -2.16 4.73 29.52
CA VAL A 219 -3.38 5.49 29.24
C VAL A 219 -3.00 6.56 28.23
N LEU A 220 -3.49 6.43 27.02
CA LEU A 220 -3.28 7.45 26.00
C LEU A 220 -4.20 8.66 26.24
N PRO A 221 -3.74 9.90 25.97
CA PRO A 221 -4.58 11.08 26.01
C PRO A 221 -5.82 10.93 25.13
N SER A 222 -6.94 11.52 25.57
CA SER A 222 -8.18 11.51 24.78
C SER A 222 -7.93 12.08 23.37
N GLY A 223 -8.48 11.43 22.34
CA GLY A 223 -8.27 11.80 20.93
C GLY A 223 -6.95 11.27 20.33
N SER A 224 -6.15 10.51 21.07
CA SER A 224 -5.01 9.78 20.50
C SER A 224 -5.48 8.70 19.54
N LEU A 225 -4.65 8.41 18.53
CA LEU A 225 -4.91 7.38 17.52
C LEU A 225 -3.78 6.34 17.51
N VAL A 226 -4.15 5.10 17.26
CA VAL A 226 -3.21 4.02 16.97
C VAL A 226 -3.38 3.63 15.51
N VAL A 227 -2.33 3.79 14.72
CA VAL A 227 -2.29 3.38 13.31
C VAL A 227 -1.34 2.19 13.22
N ASP A 228 -1.90 1.01 12.94
CA ASP A 228 -1.10 -0.18 12.73
C ASP A 228 -1.12 -0.59 11.24
N THR A 229 0.02 -1.08 10.76
CA THR A 229 0.20 -1.45 9.36
C THR A 229 0.81 -2.84 9.23
N GLY A 230 0.51 -3.51 8.12
CA GLY A 230 0.93 -4.88 7.87
C GLY A 230 0.17 -5.89 8.73
N GLY A 231 0.53 -7.16 8.55
CA GLY A 231 -0.03 -8.24 9.35
C GLY A 231 0.88 -8.66 10.49
N CYS A 232 0.59 -9.81 11.08
CA CYS A 232 1.40 -10.41 12.16
C CYS A 232 2.73 -11.00 11.67
N LYS A 233 3.24 -10.61 10.49
CA LYS A 233 4.53 -11.08 9.96
C LYS A 233 5.67 -10.78 10.95
N GLY A 234 6.42 -11.82 11.31
CA GLY A 234 7.49 -11.70 12.29
C GLY A 234 7.01 -11.67 13.75
N TYR A 235 5.73 -11.90 13.99
CA TYR A 235 5.15 -12.22 15.27
C TYR A 235 4.80 -13.71 15.33
N GLU A 236 4.96 -14.36 16.47
CA GLU A 236 4.89 -15.82 16.61
C GLU A 236 3.49 -16.40 16.43
N ARG A 237 2.46 -15.55 16.52
CA ARG A 237 1.05 -15.96 16.47
C ARG A 237 0.31 -15.20 15.38
N ASP A 238 -0.53 -15.91 14.67
CA ASP A 238 -1.56 -15.28 13.82
C ASP A 238 -2.78 -14.97 14.68
N LEU A 239 -3.11 -13.71 14.85
CA LEU A 239 -4.20 -13.24 15.71
C LEU A 239 -5.33 -12.67 14.87
N ALA A 240 -6.56 -12.97 15.28
CA ALA A 240 -7.72 -12.30 14.71
C ALA A 240 -7.71 -10.79 15.05
N ARG A 241 -8.26 -9.96 14.18
CA ARG A 241 -8.30 -8.50 14.38
C ARG A 241 -8.95 -8.11 15.70
N ALA A 242 -10.05 -8.78 16.07
CA ALA A 242 -10.76 -8.54 17.32
C ALA A 242 -9.85 -8.77 18.55
N ASP A 243 -9.02 -9.81 18.52
CA ASP A 243 -8.06 -10.11 19.60
C ASP A 243 -6.98 -9.03 19.73
N ILE A 244 -6.47 -8.55 18.59
CA ILE A 244 -5.49 -7.44 18.55
C ILE A 244 -6.11 -6.18 19.18
N LEU A 245 -7.34 -5.82 18.80
CA LEU A 245 -8.04 -4.67 19.35
C LEU A 245 -8.31 -4.79 20.85
N ALA A 246 -8.70 -5.99 21.31
CA ALA A 246 -8.90 -6.27 22.73
C ALA A 246 -7.60 -6.08 23.54
N ARG A 247 -6.47 -6.54 23.01
CA ARG A 247 -5.16 -6.37 23.63
C ARG A 247 -4.69 -4.91 23.64
N TYR A 248 -4.88 -4.18 22.54
CA TYR A 248 -4.59 -2.74 22.50
C TYR A 248 -5.45 -1.97 23.51
N ARG A 249 -6.73 -2.30 23.63
CA ARG A 249 -7.60 -1.71 24.65
C ARG A 249 -7.11 -2.01 26.06
N HIS A 250 -6.68 -3.25 26.33
CA HIS A 250 -6.20 -3.69 27.63
C HIS A 250 -4.89 -2.98 28.04
N VAL A 251 -3.94 -2.86 27.12
CA VAL A 251 -2.58 -2.37 27.42
C VAL A 251 -2.44 -0.86 27.20
N LEU A 252 -3.04 -0.32 26.10
CA LEU A 252 -2.88 1.10 25.73
C LEU A 252 -4.10 1.96 26.14
N GLY A 253 -5.15 1.36 26.69
CA GLY A 253 -6.37 2.08 27.05
C GLY A 253 -7.14 2.68 25.86
N THR A 254 -6.82 2.25 24.62
CA THR A 254 -7.42 2.81 23.41
C THR A 254 -8.72 2.09 23.04
N ALA A 255 -9.75 2.85 22.70
CA ALA A 255 -11.00 2.28 22.18
C ALA A 255 -10.82 1.81 20.73
N PRO A 256 -11.50 0.72 20.28
CA PRO A 256 -11.36 0.20 18.91
C PRO A 256 -11.53 1.25 17.81
N GLU A 257 -12.47 2.18 17.97
CA GLU A 257 -12.72 3.28 17.05
C GLU A 257 -11.54 4.26 16.88
N ASN A 258 -10.58 4.25 17.80
CA ASN A 258 -9.34 5.03 17.72
C ASN A 258 -8.16 4.23 17.16
N VAL A 259 -8.39 2.99 16.75
CA VAL A 259 -7.41 2.15 16.07
C VAL A 259 -7.72 2.11 14.58
N VAL A 260 -6.74 2.46 13.76
CA VAL A 260 -6.84 2.44 12.30
C VAL A 260 -5.82 1.45 11.76
N ASN A 261 -6.32 0.44 11.03
CA ASN A 261 -5.45 -0.49 10.31
C ASN A 261 -5.18 0.04 8.91
N GLU A 262 -3.92 0.11 8.53
CA GLU A 262 -3.48 0.40 7.17
C GLU A 262 -3.13 -0.90 6.45
N TYR A 263 -3.62 -1.05 5.23
CA TYR A 263 -3.23 -2.11 4.31
C TYR A 263 -2.56 -1.50 3.09
N GLY A 264 -1.34 -1.94 2.85
CA GLY A 264 -0.54 -1.60 1.68
C GLY A 264 0.44 -2.71 1.33
N MET A 265 1.07 -2.58 0.19
CA MET A 265 2.13 -3.47 -0.28
C MET A 265 3.10 -2.70 -1.18
N THR A 266 4.25 -3.28 -1.44
CA THR A 266 5.29 -2.64 -2.27
C THR A 266 4.79 -2.32 -3.68
N GLU A 267 3.94 -3.19 -4.22
CA GLU A 267 3.36 -3.11 -5.57
C GLU A 267 2.23 -2.07 -5.69
N LEU A 268 1.73 -1.53 -4.57
CA LEU A 268 0.59 -0.63 -4.52
C LEU A 268 1.05 0.81 -4.20
N GLY A 269 0.65 1.77 -5.02
CA GLY A 269 0.91 3.20 -4.81
C GLY A 269 -0.10 3.87 -3.88
N SER A 270 -1.11 3.14 -3.44
CA SER A 270 -2.17 3.62 -2.55
C SER A 270 -2.28 2.77 -1.30
N GLN A 271 -2.99 3.29 -0.28
CA GLN A 271 -3.28 2.58 0.97
C GLN A 271 -4.78 2.45 1.18
N LEU A 272 -5.18 1.34 1.79
CA LEU A 272 -6.54 1.14 2.27
C LEU A 272 -6.54 1.25 3.79
N TYR A 273 -7.62 1.75 4.35
CA TYR A 273 -7.73 1.95 5.79
C TYR A 273 -9.01 1.31 6.35
N ALA A 274 -8.90 0.67 7.51
CA ALA A 274 -10.02 0.18 8.30
C ALA A 274 -9.98 0.82 9.70
N ARG A 275 -11.12 1.22 10.22
CA ARG A 275 -11.23 1.72 11.59
C ARG A 275 -11.84 0.65 12.50
N GLY A 276 -11.16 0.32 13.59
CA GLY A 276 -11.55 -0.76 14.49
C GLY A 276 -11.54 -2.12 13.78
N ASP A 277 -12.68 -2.80 13.84
CA ASP A 277 -12.93 -4.09 13.19
C ASP A 277 -13.73 -3.92 11.87
N GLY A 278 -13.78 -2.71 11.35
CA GLY A 278 -14.48 -2.42 10.10
C GLY A 278 -13.72 -2.92 8.86
N PRO A 279 -14.38 -2.88 7.69
CA PRO A 279 -13.75 -3.27 6.43
C PRO A 279 -12.70 -2.25 6.00
N LEU A 280 -11.68 -2.73 5.29
CA LEU A 280 -10.72 -1.88 4.59
C LEU A 280 -11.44 -1.06 3.51
N ARG A 281 -11.22 0.24 3.49
CA ARG A 281 -11.81 1.17 2.53
C ARG A 281 -10.75 1.68 1.57
N PRO A 282 -10.86 1.38 0.26
CA PRO A 282 -9.99 1.96 -0.75
C PRO A 282 -10.30 3.46 -0.91
N PRO A 283 -9.30 4.29 -1.21
CA PRO A 283 -9.54 5.68 -1.59
C PRO A 283 -10.20 5.74 -2.98
N PRO A 284 -10.80 6.88 -3.38
CA PRO A 284 -11.52 7.00 -4.65
C PRO A 284 -10.71 6.70 -5.90
N TRP A 285 -9.40 6.87 -5.85
CA TRP A 285 -8.47 6.60 -6.97
C TRP A 285 -7.95 5.16 -7.02
N LEU A 286 -8.47 4.28 -6.16
CA LEU A 286 -8.20 2.85 -6.14
C LEU A 286 -9.50 2.07 -6.25
N ARG A 287 -9.58 1.14 -7.18
CA ARG A 287 -10.66 0.17 -7.29
C ARG A 287 -10.15 -1.22 -6.98
N VAL A 288 -11.01 -2.04 -6.40
CA VAL A 288 -10.68 -3.42 -6.06
C VAL A 288 -11.81 -4.32 -6.53
N ALA A 289 -11.44 -5.44 -7.14
CA ALA A 289 -12.35 -6.53 -7.48
C ALA A 289 -11.89 -7.82 -6.78
N ALA A 290 -12.83 -8.69 -6.45
CA ALA A 290 -12.53 -10.05 -6.06
C ALA A 290 -12.75 -10.96 -7.27
N VAL A 291 -11.79 -11.84 -7.56
CA VAL A 291 -11.80 -12.69 -8.74
C VAL A 291 -11.57 -14.15 -8.40
N ASP A 292 -12.20 -15.03 -9.15
CA ASP A 292 -11.91 -16.44 -9.16
C ASP A 292 -10.62 -16.71 -9.95
N LEU A 293 -9.59 -17.27 -9.31
CA LEU A 293 -8.29 -17.50 -9.94
C LEU A 293 -8.31 -18.54 -11.07
N ALA A 294 -9.26 -19.46 -11.04
CA ALA A 294 -9.36 -20.50 -12.06
C ALA A 294 -9.90 -19.96 -13.38
N THR A 295 -10.87 -19.05 -13.28
CA THR A 295 -11.54 -18.45 -14.45
C THR A 295 -11.03 -17.06 -14.82
N GLY A 296 -10.42 -16.34 -13.87
CA GLY A 296 -10.01 -14.94 -14.01
C GLY A 296 -11.19 -13.95 -13.99
N ARG A 297 -12.41 -14.43 -13.75
CA ARG A 297 -13.63 -13.61 -13.74
C ARG A 297 -13.91 -13.03 -12.36
N ASP A 298 -14.54 -11.87 -12.34
CA ASP A 298 -15.05 -11.27 -11.11
C ASP A 298 -16.06 -12.22 -10.44
N VAL A 299 -15.94 -12.38 -9.10
CA VAL A 299 -16.96 -13.06 -8.31
C VAL A 299 -18.08 -12.08 -7.93
N PRO A 300 -19.31 -12.56 -7.64
CA PRO A 300 -20.39 -11.72 -7.15
C PRO A 300 -20.00 -10.91 -5.89
N ASN A 301 -20.67 -9.75 -5.71
CA ASN A 301 -20.47 -8.87 -4.55
C ASN A 301 -20.65 -9.64 -3.23
N GLY A 302 -19.64 -9.62 -2.38
CA GLY A 302 -19.63 -10.32 -1.08
C GLY A 302 -19.17 -11.78 -1.14
N GLU A 303 -18.89 -12.33 -2.31
CA GLU A 303 -18.27 -13.66 -2.42
C GLU A 303 -16.75 -13.58 -2.27
N VAL A 304 -16.16 -14.73 -1.92
CA VAL A 304 -14.72 -14.85 -1.69
C VAL A 304 -13.99 -14.97 -3.02
N GLY A 305 -12.95 -14.18 -3.20
CA GLY A 305 -12.05 -14.25 -4.35
C GLY A 305 -10.68 -13.70 -4.02
N CYS A 306 -9.74 -13.83 -4.94
CA CYS A 306 -8.45 -13.16 -4.86
C CYS A 306 -8.58 -11.70 -5.25
N LEU A 307 -7.89 -10.81 -4.53
CA LEU A 307 -8.01 -9.37 -4.73
C LEU A 307 -7.21 -8.91 -5.95
N ARG A 308 -7.88 -8.19 -6.83
CA ARG A 308 -7.32 -7.49 -7.99
C ARG A 308 -7.45 -6.00 -7.76
N PHE A 309 -6.34 -5.30 -7.88
CA PHE A 309 -6.24 -3.86 -7.66
C PHE A 309 -6.12 -3.10 -8.98
N PHE A 310 -6.75 -1.92 -9.03
CA PHE A 310 -6.67 -0.96 -10.13
C PHE A 310 -6.35 0.40 -9.52
N ASP A 311 -5.07 0.77 -9.51
CA ASP A 311 -4.54 1.90 -8.77
C ASP A 311 -4.01 2.99 -9.68
N LEU A 312 -4.70 4.12 -9.74
CA LEU A 312 -4.26 5.29 -10.50
C LEU A 312 -2.92 5.86 -9.99
N ALA A 313 -2.58 5.62 -8.71
CA ALA A 313 -1.29 6.04 -8.17
C ALA A 313 -0.11 5.24 -8.75
N ASN A 314 -0.37 4.12 -9.41
CA ASN A 314 0.63 3.33 -10.14
C ASN A 314 0.85 3.84 -11.58
N LEU A 315 0.61 5.10 -11.87
CA LEU A 315 0.72 5.71 -13.21
C LEU A 315 2.01 5.33 -13.94
N GLY A 316 3.14 5.36 -13.24
CA GLY A 316 4.47 5.12 -13.83
C GLY A 316 4.86 3.64 -13.95
N SER A 317 4.04 2.70 -13.47
CA SER A 317 4.33 1.26 -13.50
C SER A 317 3.22 0.46 -14.18
N VAL A 318 2.35 -0.20 -13.42
CA VAL A 318 1.15 -0.89 -13.91
C VAL A 318 -0.04 -0.58 -13.02
N LEU A 319 -1.12 -0.09 -13.63
CA LEU A 319 -2.36 0.29 -12.96
C LEU A 319 -3.05 -0.93 -12.34
N ALA A 320 -3.08 -2.04 -13.06
CA ALA A 320 -3.84 -3.22 -12.69
C ALA A 320 -2.94 -4.41 -12.37
N PHE A 321 -3.15 -5.02 -11.20
CA PHE A 321 -2.44 -6.25 -10.83
C PHE A 321 -3.28 -7.16 -9.94
N GLN A 322 -3.02 -8.47 -10.06
CA GLN A 322 -3.70 -9.55 -9.35
C GLN A 322 -2.81 -10.06 -8.23
N THR A 323 -3.33 -10.10 -7.01
CA THR A 323 -2.63 -10.64 -5.84
C THR A 323 -3.04 -12.06 -5.50
N GLU A 324 -2.35 -12.65 -4.53
CA GLU A 324 -2.73 -13.89 -3.83
C GLU A 324 -3.54 -13.61 -2.56
N ASP A 325 -3.75 -12.34 -2.20
CA ASP A 325 -4.55 -11.98 -1.04
C ASP A 325 -6.02 -12.31 -1.32
N VAL A 326 -6.64 -13.03 -0.40
CA VAL A 326 -8.03 -13.52 -0.48
C VAL A 326 -8.91 -12.62 0.36
N GLY A 327 -10.06 -12.24 -0.18
CA GLY A 327 -11.01 -11.39 0.52
C GLY A 327 -12.39 -11.38 -0.12
N ARG A 328 -13.26 -10.59 0.49
CA ARG A 328 -14.59 -10.26 -0.03
C ARG A 328 -14.65 -8.76 -0.29
N VAL A 329 -15.15 -8.39 -1.44
CA VAL A 329 -15.47 -6.99 -1.77
C VAL A 329 -16.97 -6.82 -1.60
N ARG A 330 -17.39 -5.98 -0.63
CA ARG A 330 -18.80 -5.72 -0.36
C ARG A 330 -19.02 -4.25 -0.04
N ASP A 331 -19.98 -3.61 -0.70
CA ASP A 331 -20.40 -2.22 -0.46
C ASP A 331 -19.21 -1.23 -0.42
N GLY A 332 -18.25 -1.45 -1.33
CA GLY A 332 -17.03 -0.65 -1.44
C GLY A 332 -16.03 -0.85 -0.30
N GLY A 333 -16.25 -1.83 0.58
CA GLY A 333 -15.30 -2.27 1.61
C GLY A 333 -14.72 -3.64 1.29
N ILE A 334 -13.60 -3.97 1.91
CA ILE A 334 -12.87 -5.22 1.72
C ILE A 334 -12.67 -5.89 3.07
N GLU A 335 -13.14 -7.11 3.18
CA GLU A 335 -12.81 -8.04 4.26
C GLU A 335 -11.63 -8.90 3.80
N LEU A 336 -10.47 -8.72 4.42
CA LEU A 336 -9.28 -9.53 4.11
C LEU A 336 -9.34 -10.83 4.89
N LEU A 337 -9.24 -11.96 4.19
CA LEU A 337 -9.35 -13.31 4.77
C LEU A 337 -8.01 -14.05 4.86
N GLY A 338 -6.94 -13.50 4.28
CA GLY A 338 -5.61 -14.10 4.27
C GLY A 338 -5.01 -14.21 2.88
N ARG A 339 -4.19 -15.24 2.66
CA ARG A 339 -3.55 -15.53 1.37
C ARG A 339 -3.90 -16.93 0.90
N ALA A 340 -4.06 -17.08 -0.42
CA ALA A 340 -4.15 -18.39 -1.06
C ALA A 340 -2.74 -18.99 -1.19
N PRO A 341 -2.35 -20.01 -0.42
CA PRO A 341 -1.02 -20.58 -0.51
C PRO A 341 -0.86 -21.30 -1.84
N GLY A 342 0.17 -20.93 -2.61
CA GLY A 342 0.57 -21.62 -3.85
C GLY A 342 -0.36 -21.42 -5.05
N ALA A 343 -1.23 -20.44 -5.04
CA ALA A 343 -1.97 -20.03 -6.23
C ALA A 343 -0.98 -19.43 -7.24
N VAL A 344 -0.44 -20.27 -8.12
CA VAL A 344 0.30 -19.80 -9.30
C VAL A 344 -0.69 -19.02 -10.14
N THR A 345 -0.63 -17.71 -10.07
CA THR A 345 -1.44 -16.83 -10.91
C THR A 345 -1.12 -17.14 -12.38
N ARG A 346 -2.15 -17.56 -13.13
CA ARG A 346 -2.01 -17.77 -14.58
C ARG A 346 -1.53 -16.46 -15.21
N GLY A 347 -0.45 -16.53 -16.00
CA GLY A 347 0.07 -15.37 -16.70
C GLY A 347 1.51 -14.98 -16.38
N CYS A 348 2.15 -15.56 -15.34
CA CYS A 348 3.58 -15.28 -15.08
C CYS A 348 4.45 -15.68 -16.28
N SER A 349 4.13 -16.77 -16.98
CA SER A 349 4.83 -17.21 -18.21
C SER A 349 4.67 -16.20 -19.37
N LEU A 350 3.63 -15.37 -19.36
CA LEU A 350 3.41 -14.35 -20.40
C LEU A 350 4.38 -13.16 -20.31
N LEU A 351 5.06 -13.00 -19.17
CA LEU A 351 6.04 -11.93 -18.93
C LEU A 351 7.48 -12.36 -19.23
N VAL A 352 7.75 -13.67 -19.14
CA VAL A 352 9.07 -14.21 -19.43
C VAL A 352 9.21 -14.26 -20.95
N GLY A 353 10.17 -13.51 -21.50
CA GLY A 353 10.57 -13.63 -22.90
C GLY A 353 11.13 -15.05 -23.12
N ASP A 354 10.85 -15.65 -24.27
CA ASP A 354 11.51 -16.88 -24.69
C ASP A 354 13.02 -16.61 -24.67
N GLY A 355 13.71 -17.09 -23.62
CA GLY A 355 15.16 -17.07 -23.51
C GLY A 355 15.77 -18.02 -24.52
N ARG A 356 15.67 -17.68 -25.80
CA ARG A 356 16.45 -18.24 -26.88
C ARG A 356 17.03 -17.06 -27.65
N ALA A 357 18.28 -16.76 -27.35
CA ALA A 357 19.23 -16.15 -28.25
C ALA A 357 20.36 -17.10 -28.41
#